data_55d8d899d1323dd23916e556a61699f1
#
_entry.id   55d8d899d1323dd23916e556a61699f1
#
_cell.length_a   1.000
_cell.length_b   1.000
_cell.length_c   1.000
_cell.angle_alpha   90.00
_cell.angle_beta   90.00
_cell.angle_gamma   90.00
#
_symmetry.space_group_name_H-M   'P 1'
#
loop_
_entity.id
_entity.type
_entity.pdbx_description
1 polymer ?
#
loop_
_entity_poly.entity_id
_entity_poly.type
_entity_poly.pdbx_seq_one_letter_code
_entity_poly.pdbx_strand_id
1 'polypeptide(L)'
;PRLLAGHEEARPRRNARGELPTRLRSLGDCLQAAEDLVNQASEEAAAATAEVNAAERAELKKALGFGSSGARPRNAQAALRDLEKQQSARLKRLQRDALDRVLTELTAYHRDVLAIQTGAVRPEEENALRGARLVNAGWSASLHRIADSQSPEHTVATIDAILAARKSLEHGVTPLLVMETLLIAMTGVDRARW
;
A
#
# COMPACT_ATOMS: atom_id res chain seq x y z
N PRO A 1 -9.61 20.94 12.75
CA PRO A 1 -10.71 20.36 11.93
C PRO A 1 -10.20 19.49 10.77
N ARG A 2 -9.03 19.82 10.12
CA ARG A 2 -8.47 19.03 9.00
C ARG A 2 -7.95 17.63 9.38
N LEU A 3 -7.51 17.44 10.62
CA LEU A 3 -6.97 16.14 11.09
C LEU A 3 -8.07 15.07 11.30
N LEU A 4 -9.32 15.47 11.56
CA LEU A 4 -10.42 14.53 11.75
C LEU A 4 -11.04 14.04 10.44
N ALA A 5 -11.05 14.85 9.38
CA ALA A 5 -11.55 14.44 8.07
C ALA A 5 -10.74 13.32 7.43
N GLY A 6 -9.41 13.31 7.62
CA GLY A 6 -8.54 12.23 7.12
C GLY A 6 -8.78 10.86 7.78
N HIS A 7 -9.35 10.83 8.99
CA HIS A 7 -9.69 9.58 9.68
C HIS A 7 -10.99 8.92 9.19
N GLU A 8 -11.95 9.70 8.72
CA GLU A 8 -13.22 9.16 8.20
C GLU A 8 -13.07 8.53 6.81
N GLU A 9 -12.27 9.12 5.93
CA GLU A 9 -11.96 8.54 4.61
C GLU A 9 -11.02 7.32 4.69
N ALA A 10 -10.19 7.23 5.73
CA ALA A 10 -9.28 6.10 5.93
C ALA A 10 -10.00 4.81 6.37
N ARG A 11 -11.16 4.91 7.06
CA ARG A 11 -11.92 3.75 7.54
C ARG A 11 -12.46 2.84 6.43
N PRO A 12 -13.16 3.32 5.39
CA PRO A 12 -13.67 2.44 4.33
C PRO A 12 -12.53 1.78 3.54
N ARG A 13 -11.42 2.48 3.29
CA ARG A 13 -10.23 1.91 2.63
C ARG A 13 -9.57 0.81 3.47
N ARG A 14 -9.46 1.01 4.78
CA ARG A 14 -8.92 0.03 5.72
C ARG A 14 -9.82 -1.21 5.81
N ASN A 15 -11.15 -1.05 5.82
CA ASN A 15 -12.09 -2.17 5.83
C ASN A 15 -11.99 -3.00 4.55
N ALA A 16 -11.89 -2.37 3.38
CA ALA A 16 -11.71 -3.06 2.11
C ALA A 16 -10.39 -3.87 2.06
N ARG A 17 -9.33 -3.38 2.68
CA ARG A 17 -8.03 -4.08 2.78
C ARG A 17 -8.07 -5.26 3.75
N GLY A 18 -8.81 -5.17 4.84
CA GLY A 18 -9.01 -6.29 5.78
C GLY A 18 -9.79 -7.45 5.19
N GLU A 19 -10.59 -7.21 4.15
CA GLU A 19 -11.29 -8.24 3.40
C GLU A 19 -10.50 -8.76 2.20
N LEU A 20 -9.41 -8.10 1.81
CA LEU A 20 -8.62 -8.45 0.64
C LEU A 20 -8.22 -9.93 0.62
N PRO A 21 -7.65 -10.53 1.69
CA PRO A 21 -7.23 -11.93 1.65
C PRO A 21 -8.39 -12.92 1.38
N THR A 22 -9.62 -12.56 1.79
CA THR A 22 -10.81 -13.42 1.57
C THR A 22 -11.40 -13.29 0.16
N ARG A 23 -11.01 -12.27 -0.60
CA ARG A 23 -11.51 -11.97 -1.95
C ARG A 23 -10.62 -12.53 -3.05
N LEU A 24 -9.38 -12.85 -2.76
CA LEU A 24 -8.43 -13.42 -3.73
C LEU A 24 -8.74 -14.90 -3.97
N ARG A 25 -9.52 -15.23 -5.00
CA ARG A 25 -9.96 -16.59 -5.32
C ARG A 25 -9.40 -17.12 -6.64
N SER A 26 -8.95 -16.22 -7.51
CA SER A 26 -8.44 -16.52 -8.84
C SER A 26 -7.23 -15.66 -9.16
N LEU A 27 -6.49 -16.04 -10.20
CA LEU A 27 -5.42 -15.20 -10.75
C LEU A 27 -5.95 -13.83 -11.18
N GLY A 28 -7.14 -13.79 -11.79
CA GLY A 28 -7.79 -12.54 -12.19
C GLY A 28 -8.05 -11.61 -11.01
N ASP A 29 -8.53 -12.15 -9.88
CA ASP A 29 -8.74 -11.36 -8.66
C ASP A 29 -7.42 -10.77 -8.13
N CYS A 30 -6.32 -11.55 -8.20
CA CYS A 30 -5.01 -11.09 -7.76
C CYS A 30 -4.50 -9.94 -8.64
N LEU A 31 -4.58 -10.07 -9.95
CA LEU A 31 -4.12 -9.05 -10.90
C LEU A 31 -4.94 -7.76 -10.75
N GLN A 32 -6.26 -7.88 -10.70
CA GLN A 32 -7.14 -6.72 -10.50
C GLN A 32 -6.89 -6.03 -9.16
N ALA A 33 -6.78 -6.78 -8.08
CA ALA A 33 -6.49 -6.23 -6.77
C ALA A 33 -5.12 -5.55 -6.70
N ALA A 34 -4.09 -6.08 -7.39
CA ALA A 34 -2.78 -5.47 -7.48
C ALA A 34 -2.85 -4.11 -8.21
N GLU A 35 -3.56 -4.07 -9.34
CA GLU A 35 -3.78 -2.84 -10.10
C GLU A 35 -4.52 -1.79 -9.26
N ASP A 36 -5.61 -2.17 -8.60
CA ASP A 36 -6.39 -1.29 -7.73
C ASP A 36 -5.54 -0.68 -6.60
N LEU A 37 -4.71 -1.48 -5.94
CA LEU A 37 -3.82 -1.02 -4.87
C LEU A 37 -2.77 -0.03 -5.37
N VAL A 38 -2.17 -0.31 -6.52
CA VAL A 38 -1.15 0.57 -7.13
C VAL A 38 -1.78 1.88 -7.61
N ASN A 39 -2.96 1.82 -8.21
CA ASN A 39 -3.69 3.01 -8.66
C ASN A 39 -4.10 3.89 -7.47
N GLN A 40 -4.66 3.31 -6.40
CA GLN A 40 -4.99 4.03 -5.17
C GLN A 40 -3.76 4.70 -4.55
N ALA A 41 -2.61 4.01 -4.52
CA ALA A 41 -1.37 4.60 -4.01
C ALA A 41 -0.87 5.76 -4.89
N SER A 42 -1.04 5.66 -6.21
CA SER A 42 -0.69 6.73 -7.15
C SER A 42 -1.60 7.95 -7.00
N GLU A 43 -2.90 7.74 -6.86
CA GLU A 43 -3.88 8.80 -6.65
C GLU A 43 -3.64 9.51 -5.32
N GLU A 44 -3.35 8.77 -4.25
CA GLU A 44 -3.03 9.34 -2.94
C GLU A 44 -1.77 10.22 -3.02
N ALA A 45 -0.71 9.75 -3.68
CA ALA A 45 0.51 10.50 -3.87
C ALA A 45 0.28 11.78 -4.71
N ALA A 46 -0.50 11.67 -5.79
CA ALA A 46 -0.85 12.80 -6.64
C ALA A 46 -1.65 13.87 -5.87
N ALA A 47 -2.68 13.45 -5.13
CA ALA A 47 -3.50 14.34 -4.33
C ALA A 47 -2.68 15.06 -3.25
N ALA A 48 -1.77 14.34 -2.56
CA ALA A 48 -0.92 14.88 -1.50
C ALA A 48 0.07 15.96 -2.00
N THR A 49 0.39 15.96 -3.30
CA THR A 49 1.42 16.85 -3.86
C THR A 49 0.88 17.89 -4.84
N ALA A 50 -0.39 17.83 -5.20
CA ALA A 50 -0.97 18.67 -6.25
C ALA A 50 -0.75 20.15 -6.03
N GLU A 51 -1.10 20.66 -4.85
CA GLU A 51 -0.99 22.09 -4.50
C GLU A 51 0.48 22.56 -4.48
N VAL A 52 1.36 21.80 -3.82
CA VAL A 52 2.78 22.13 -3.70
C VAL A 52 3.46 22.12 -5.06
N ASN A 53 3.21 21.07 -5.88
CA ASN A 53 3.78 20.95 -7.21
C ASN A 53 3.28 22.07 -8.14
N ALA A 54 2.03 22.50 -8.02
CA ALA A 54 1.48 23.61 -8.78
C ALA A 54 2.10 24.96 -8.37
N ALA A 55 2.24 25.20 -7.07
CA ALA A 55 2.86 26.40 -6.54
C ALA A 55 4.34 26.53 -6.95
N GLU A 56 5.13 25.47 -6.76
CA GLU A 56 6.55 25.40 -7.18
C GLU A 56 6.70 25.70 -8.67
N ARG A 57 5.84 25.12 -9.51
CA ARG A 57 5.86 25.34 -10.96
C ARG A 57 5.50 26.77 -11.33
N ALA A 58 4.51 27.36 -10.65
CA ALA A 58 4.10 28.75 -10.88
C ALA A 58 5.20 29.75 -10.46
N GLU A 59 5.80 29.53 -9.30
CA GLU A 59 6.91 30.36 -8.79
C GLU A 59 8.14 30.30 -9.71
N LEU A 60 8.53 29.09 -10.13
CA LEU A 60 9.65 28.93 -11.05
C LEU A 60 9.38 29.61 -12.41
N LYS A 61 8.18 29.46 -12.98
CA LYS A 61 7.81 30.15 -14.22
C LYS A 61 7.87 31.66 -14.06
N LYS A 62 7.39 32.20 -12.93
CA LYS A 62 7.45 33.64 -12.63
C LYS A 62 8.91 34.11 -12.53
N ALA A 63 9.75 33.39 -11.80
CA ALA A 63 11.17 33.70 -11.63
C ALA A 63 11.94 33.65 -12.97
N LEU A 64 11.54 32.77 -13.89
CA LEU A 64 12.14 32.66 -15.24
C LEU A 64 11.54 33.64 -16.25
N GLY A 65 10.70 34.59 -15.82
CA GLY A 65 10.12 35.64 -16.69
C GLY A 65 9.05 35.13 -17.67
N PHE A 66 8.44 33.97 -17.41
CA PHE A 66 7.31 33.53 -18.21
C PHE A 66 6.11 34.48 -17.97
N GLY A 67 5.59 35.10 -19.05
CA GLY A 67 4.50 36.08 -19.00
C GLY A 67 4.97 37.52 -18.96
N SER A 68 6.27 37.83 -18.96
CA SER A 68 6.83 39.16 -19.15
C SER A 68 7.39 39.35 -20.56
N SER A 69 7.51 40.62 -21.00
CA SER A 69 8.00 40.99 -22.36
C SER A 69 9.53 40.82 -22.54
N GLY A 70 10.25 40.26 -21.57
CA GLY A 70 11.70 40.11 -21.59
C GLY A 70 12.19 38.83 -22.28
N ALA A 71 13.47 38.82 -22.66
CA ALA A 71 14.13 37.61 -23.17
C ALA A 71 14.23 36.54 -22.09
N ARG A 72 13.82 35.32 -22.42
CA ARG A 72 13.89 34.17 -21.50
C ARG A 72 15.35 33.77 -21.25
N PRO A 73 15.72 33.40 -20.01
CA PRO A 73 17.03 32.84 -19.73
C PRO A 73 17.28 31.57 -20.55
N ARG A 74 18.51 31.42 -21.06
CA ARG A 74 18.88 30.23 -21.87
C ARG A 74 18.69 28.90 -21.14
N ASN A 75 18.72 28.90 -19.81
CA ASN A 75 18.56 27.71 -18.95
C ASN A 75 17.12 27.50 -18.45
N ALA A 76 16.13 28.30 -18.87
CA ALA A 76 14.75 28.21 -18.38
C ALA A 76 14.12 26.84 -18.60
N GLN A 77 14.36 26.22 -19.76
CA GLN A 77 13.84 24.87 -20.07
C GLN A 77 14.54 23.80 -19.22
N ALA A 78 15.84 23.94 -18.94
CA ALA A 78 16.54 23.00 -18.09
C ALA A 78 16.03 23.06 -16.65
N ALA A 79 15.82 24.26 -16.09
CA ALA A 79 15.26 24.44 -14.75
C ALA A 79 13.84 23.83 -14.62
N LEU A 80 12.96 23.96 -15.61
CA LEU A 80 11.65 23.35 -15.61
C LEU A 80 11.73 21.81 -15.63
N ARG A 81 12.62 21.24 -16.46
CA ARG A 81 12.84 19.79 -16.51
C ARG A 81 13.37 19.24 -15.17
N ASP A 82 14.26 19.98 -14.52
CA ASP A 82 14.81 19.56 -13.21
C ASP A 82 13.73 19.59 -12.12
N LEU A 83 12.86 20.61 -12.13
CA LEU A 83 11.70 20.63 -11.25
C LEU A 83 10.77 19.44 -11.51
N GLU A 84 10.46 19.13 -12.78
CA GLU A 84 9.63 17.98 -13.16
C GLU A 84 10.23 16.66 -12.68
N LYS A 85 11.55 16.48 -12.79
CA LYS A 85 12.24 15.29 -12.26
C LYS A 85 12.09 15.20 -10.72
N GLN A 86 12.27 16.33 -10.01
CA GLN A 86 12.12 16.37 -8.56
C GLN A 86 10.68 16.04 -8.13
N GLN A 87 9.69 16.61 -8.81
CA GLN A 87 8.26 16.33 -8.56
C GLN A 87 7.92 14.86 -8.84
N SER A 88 8.43 14.30 -9.94
CA SER A 88 8.27 12.89 -10.27
C SER A 88 8.90 11.96 -9.22
N ALA A 89 10.10 12.28 -8.75
CA ALA A 89 10.77 11.51 -7.70
C ALA A 89 9.99 11.57 -6.36
N ARG A 90 9.42 12.73 -6.03
CA ARG A 90 8.52 12.92 -4.86
C ARG A 90 7.29 12.03 -4.97
N LEU A 91 6.61 12.03 -6.13
CA LEU A 91 5.44 11.19 -6.38
C LEU A 91 5.75 9.69 -6.21
N LYS A 92 6.84 9.22 -6.83
CA LYS A 92 7.27 7.81 -6.72
C LYS A 92 7.58 7.41 -5.27
N ARG A 93 8.18 8.32 -4.48
CA ARG A 93 8.42 8.05 -3.06
C ARG A 93 7.12 7.93 -2.29
N LEU A 94 6.19 8.88 -2.44
CA LEU A 94 4.91 8.84 -1.73
C LEU A 94 4.05 7.66 -2.16
N GLN A 95 4.08 7.25 -3.42
CA GLN A 95 3.43 6.02 -3.88
C GLN A 95 4.01 4.79 -3.16
N ARG A 96 5.34 4.68 -3.05
CA ARG A 96 5.97 3.58 -2.30
C ARG A 96 5.61 3.60 -0.82
N ASP A 97 5.58 4.79 -0.20
CA ASP A 97 5.17 4.94 1.20
C ASP A 97 3.72 4.51 1.41
N ALA A 98 2.83 4.79 0.44
CA ALA A 98 1.44 4.33 0.46
C ALA A 98 1.33 2.80 0.37
N LEU A 99 2.09 2.18 -0.54
CA LEU A 99 2.15 0.72 -0.66
C LEU A 99 2.78 0.06 0.57
N ASP A 100 3.81 0.66 1.17
CA ASP A 100 4.43 0.15 2.40
C ASP A 100 3.43 0.12 3.57
N ARG A 101 2.54 1.11 3.66
CA ARG A 101 1.42 1.06 4.63
C ARG A 101 0.49 -0.12 4.38
N VAL A 102 0.15 -0.42 3.12
CA VAL A 102 -0.64 -1.61 2.76
C VAL A 102 0.06 -2.89 3.21
N LEU A 103 1.36 -3.02 2.91
CA LEU A 103 2.16 -4.19 3.32
C LEU A 103 2.23 -4.33 4.85
N THR A 104 2.30 -3.22 5.57
CA THR A 104 2.26 -3.21 7.04
C THR A 104 0.91 -3.71 7.57
N GLU A 105 -0.20 -3.27 6.97
CA GLU A 105 -1.55 -3.74 7.33
C GLU A 105 -1.72 -5.23 7.04
N LEU A 106 -1.25 -5.72 5.89
CA LEU A 106 -1.27 -7.14 5.54
C LEU A 106 -0.41 -7.99 6.49
N THR A 107 0.77 -7.49 6.87
CA THR A 107 1.63 -8.17 7.87
C THR A 107 0.90 -8.30 9.21
N ALA A 108 0.28 -7.22 9.70
CA ALA A 108 -0.48 -7.25 10.95
C ALA A 108 -1.69 -8.19 10.86
N TYR A 109 -2.36 -8.25 9.71
CA TYR A 109 -3.46 -9.19 9.47
C TYR A 109 -3.00 -10.65 9.57
N HIS A 110 -1.95 -11.03 8.84
CA HIS A 110 -1.45 -12.41 8.84
C HIS A 110 -0.78 -12.81 10.16
N ARG A 111 -0.19 -11.85 10.90
CA ARG A 111 0.23 -12.07 12.29
C ARG A 111 -0.95 -12.48 13.17
N ASP A 112 -2.09 -11.80 13.04
CA ASP A 112 -3.28 -12.13 13.82
C ASP A 112 -3.86 -13.50 13.41
N VAL A 113 -3.86 -13.84 12.11
CA VAL A 113 -4.20 -15.19 11.61
C VAL A 113 -3.31 -16.24 12.26
N LEU A 114 -1.99 -16.04 12.26
CA LEU A 114 -1.04 -16.97 12.87
C LEU A 114 -1.28 -17.12 14.38
N ALA A 115 -1.59 -16.03 15.08
CA ALA A 115 -1.89 -16.06 16.51
C ALA A 115 -3.15 -16.91 16.83
N ILE A 116 -4.16 -16.87 15.95
CA ILE A 116 -5.34 -17.73 16.06
C ILE A 116 -4.96 -19.19 15.79
N GLN A 117 -4.26 -19.47 14.69
CA GLN A 117 -3.84 -20.82 14.29
C GLN A 117 -2.98 -21.53 15.35
N THR A 118 -2.13 -20.79 16.05
CA THR A 118 -1.26 -21.33 17.11
C THR A 118 -1.92 -21.38 18.48
N GLY A 119 -3.17 -20.91 18.60
CA GLY A 119 -3.88 -20.84 19.88
C GLY A 119 -3.33 -19.79 20.86
N ALA A 120 -2.50 -18.85 20.36
CA ALA A 120 -1.99 -17.74 21.18
C ALA A 120 -3.09 -16.73 21.53
N VAL A 121 -4.16 -16.69 20.72
CA VAL A 121 -5.39 -15.93 20.99
C VAL A 121 -6.56 -16.91 20.93
N ARG A 122 -7.33 -16.98 22.01
CA ARG A 122 -8.57 -17.78 22.07
C ARG A 122 -9.79 -16.86 21.97
N PRO A 123 -10.87 -17.30 21.28
CA PRO A 123 -12.09 -16.47 21.13
C PRO A 123 -12.66 -16.04 22.48
N GLU A 124 -12.53 -16.88 23.51
CA GLU A 124 -13.02 -16.64 24.86
C GLU A 124 -12.15 -15.63 25.65
N GLU A 125 -10.92 -15.41 25.22
CA GLU A 125 -9.94 -14.54 25.85
C GLU A 125 -9.72 -13.23 25.10
N GLU A 126 -10.39 -13.00 23.98
CA GLU A 126 -10.24 -11.81 23.12
C GLU A 126 -10.46 -10.48 23.89
N ASN A 127 -11.21 -10.56 25.01
CA ASN A 127 -11.44 -9.48 25.96
C ASN A 127 -10.61 -9.59 27.27
N ALA A 128 -9.79 -10.63 27.43
CA ALA A 128 -9.03 -10.83 28.65
C ALA A 128 -7.80 -9.92 28.70
N LEU A 129 -7.56 -9.30 29.85
CA LEU A 129 -6.45 -8.36 30.10
C LEU A 129 -5.05 -9.02 30.04
N ARG A 130 -4.95 -10.35 29.86
CA ARG A 130 -3.70 -11.14 29.93
C ARG A 130 -3.38 -11.97 28.69
N GLY A 131 -4.24 -12.03 27.68
CA GLY A 131 -3.99 -12.75 26.41
C GLY A 131 -3.30 -11.90 25.35
N ALA A 132 -2.72 -12.54 24.34
CA ALA A 132 -2.27 -11.83 23.14
C ALA A 132 -3.50 -11.21 22.47
N ARG A 133 -3.47 -9.89 22.25
CA ARG A 133 -4.60 -9.17 21.63
C ARG A 133 -4.43 -9.12 20.11
N LEU A 134 -5.53 -9.32 19.40
CA LEU A 134 -5.56 -9.08 17.96
C LEU A 134 -5.40 -7.58 17.68
N VAL A 135 -4.51 -7.24 16.76
CA VAL A 135 -4.36 -5.86 16.24
C VAL A 135 -5.59 -5.48 15.44
N ASN A 136 -6.19 -6.46 14.77
CA ASN A 136 -7.30 -6.30 13.84
C ASN A 136 -8.59 -6.95 14.38
N ALA A 137 -8.89 -6.78 15.66
CA ALA A 137 -10.08 -7.37 16.31
C ALA A 137 -11.41 -7.06 15.57
N GLY A 138 -11.52 -5.89 14.91
CA GLY A 138 -12.68 -5.54 14.10
C GLY A 138 -12.91 -6.45 12.87
N TRP A 139 -11.95 -7.31 12.52
CA TRP A 139 -12.04 -8.27 11.40
C TRP A 139 -12.03 -9.73 11.89
N SER A 140 -12.39 -9.97 13.14
CA SER A 140 -12.32 -11.29 13.79
C SER A 140 -12.92 -12.40 12.92
N ALA A 141 -14.11 -12.21 12.34
CA ALA A 141 -14.74 -13.22 11.47
C ALA A 141 -13.92 -13.52 10.21
N SER A 142 -13.26 -12.52 9.61
CA SER A 142 -12.38 -12.70 8.45
C SER A 142 -11.10 -13.43 8.86
N LEU A 143 -10.51 -13.07 9.99
CA LEU A 143 -9.29 -13.68 10.52
C LEU A 143 -9.49 -15.17 10.81
N HIS A 144 -10.58 -15.55 11.49
CA HIS A 144 -10.91 -16.95 11.76
C HIS A 144 -11.14 -17.73 10.47
N ARG A 145 -11.87 -17.17 9.50
CA ARG A 145 -12.11 -17.83 8.21
C ARG A 145 -10.80 -18.14 7.49
N ILE A 146 -9.84 -17.22 7.48
CA ILE A 146 -8.53 -17.46 6.88
C ILE A 146 -7.74 -18.45 7.72
N ALA A 147 -7.76 -18.33 9.06
CA ALA A 147 -7.07 -19.26 9.95
C ALA A 147 -7.53 -20.72 9.77
N ASP A 148 -8.84 -20.92 9.53
CA ASP A 148 -9.42 -22.23 9.31
C ASP A 148 -9.17 -22.79 7.89
N SER A 149 -8.91 -21.91 6.90
CA SER A 149 -8.79 -22.29 5.49
C SER A 149 -7.37 -22.60 5.04
N GLN A 150 -6.35 -22.28 5.84
CA GLN A 150 -4.94 -22.47 5.48
C GLN A 150 -4.09 -22.93 6.68
N SER A 151 -2.92 -23.52 6.41
CA SER A 151 -2.01 -23.98 7.45
C SER A 151 -1.16 -22.83 8.03
N PRO A 152 -0.65 -22.97 9.28
CA PRO A 152 0.29 -22.01 9.86
C PRO A 152 1.54 -21.79 9.01
N GLU A 153 2.04 -22.84 8.34
CA GLU A 153 3.21 -22.78 7.45
C GLU A 153 2.92 -21.88 6.26
N HIS A 154 1.70 -21.97 5.68
CA HIS A 154 1.29 -21.09 4.59
C HIS A 154 1.21 -19.63 5.07
N THR A 155 0.69 -19.41 6.28
CA THR A 155 0.63 -18.05 6.87
C THR A 155 2.03 -17.46 7.07
N VAL A 156 2.99 -18.26 7.54
CA VAL A 156 4.40 -17.83 7.67
C VAL A 156 4.99 -17.51 6.30
N ALA A 157 4.80 -18.39 5.31
CA ALA A 157 5.27 -18.15 3.94
C ALA A 157 4.66 -16.87 3.33
N THR A 158 3.40 -16.57 3.65
CA THR A 158 2.74 -15.32 3.24
C THR A 158 3.40 -14.10 3.88
N ILE A 159 3.72 -14.14 5.17
CA ILE A 159 4.44 -13.07 5.86
C ILE A 159 5.82 -12.85 5.21
N ASP A 160 6.56 -13.92 4.91
CA ASP A 160 7.85 -13.84 4.23
C ASP A 160 7.71 -13.22 2.83
N ALA A 161 6.65 -13.57 2.09
CA ALA A 161 6.36 -12.96 0.79
C ALA A 161 6.08 -11.45 0.91
N ILE A 162 5.35 -11.01 1.95
CA ILE A 162 5.11 -9.59 2.21
C ILE A 162 6.42 -8.86 2.50
N LEU A 163 7.32 -9.44 3.31
CA LEU A 163 8.62 -8.86 3.61
C LEU A 163 9.51 -8.78 2.35
N ALA A 164 9.47 -9.81 1.49
CA ALA A 164 10.17 -9.81 0.21
C ALA A 164 9.63 -8.73 -0.74
N ALA A 165 8.31 -8.54 -0.79
CA ALA A 165 7.66 -7.48 -1.57
C ALA A 165 8.11 -6.09 -1.12
N ARG A 166 8.17 -5.84 0.20
CA ARG A 166 8.69 -4.59 0.78
C ARG A 166 10.12 -4.31 0.32
N LYS A 167 10.99 -5.31 0.44
CA LYS A 167 12.38 -5.21 -0.01
C LYS A 167 12.48 -4.94 -1.51
N SER A 168 11.64 -5.55 -2.33
CA SER A 168 11.59 -5.32 -3.78
C SER A 168 11.19 -3.88 -4.13
N LEU A 169 10.21 -3.29 -3.42
CA LEU A 169 9.83 -1.88 -3.57
C LEU A 169 10.98 -0.93 -3.21
N GLU A 170 11.74 -1.22 -2.15
CA GLU A 170 12.92 -0.44 -1.75
C GLU A 170 14.01 -0.46 -2.84
N HIS A 171 14.20 -1.60 -3.51
CA HIS A 171 15.16 -1.75 -4.61
C HIS A 171 14.65 -1.22 -5.97
N GLY A 172 13.47 -0.62 -6.00
CA GLY A 172 12.93 0.05 -7.17
C GLY A 172 12.31 -0.87 -8.22
N VAL A 173 11.93 -2.09 -7.85
CA VAL A 173 11.12 -2.97 -8.70
C VAL A 173 9.78 -2.30 -8.97
N THR A 174 9.24 -2.50 -10.17
CA THR A 174 7.94 -1.94 -10.58
C THR A 174 6.84 -2.31 -9.59
N PRO A 175 6.14 -1.34 -8.96
CA PRO A 175 5.16 -1.60 -7.94
C PRO A 175 4.07 -2.61 -8.33
N LEU A 176 3.56 -2.52 -9.56
CA LEU A 176 2.54 -3.44 -10.07
C LEU A 176 3.04 -4.89 -10.03
N LEU A 177 4.22 -5.16 -10.58
CA LEU A 177 4.81 -6.50 -10.60
C LEU A 177 5.02 -7.06 -9.17
N VAL A 178 5.46 -6.19 -8.24
CA VAL A 178 5.65 -6.59 -6.84
C VAL A 178 4.32 -6.99 -6.21
N MET A 179 3.26 -6.19 -6.40
CA MET A 179 1.95 -6.47 -5.82
C MET A 179 1.28 -7.69 -6.46
N GLU A 180 1.37 -7.86 -7.79
CA GLU A 180 0.89 -9.06 -8.48
C GLU A 180 1.56 -10.32 -7.94
N THR A 181 2.90 -10.33 -7.86
CA THR A 181 3.67 -11.46 -7.34
C THR A 181 3.26 -11.80 -5.90
N LEU A 182 3.12 -10.78 -5.05
CA LEU A 182 2.68 -10.95 -3.66
C LEU A 182 1.28 -11.55 -3.57
N LEU A 183 0.30 -10.95 -4.25
CA LEU A 183 -1.09 -11.38 -4.13
C LEU A 183 -1.30 -12.80 -4.69
N ILE A 184 -0.59 -13.18 -5.75
CA ILE A 184 -0.57 -14.55 -6.24
C ILE A 184 0.03 -15.51 -5.19
N ALA A 185 1.14 -15.12 -4.55
CA ALA A 185 1.75 -15.95 -3.51
C ALA A 185 0.82 -16.15 -2.29
N MET A 186 0.01 -15.15 -1.94
CA MET A 186 -0.95 -15.21 -0.84
C MET A 186 -2.09 -16.21 -1.07
N THR A 187 -2.46 -16.48 -2.32
CA THR A 187 -3.57 -17.41 -2.64
C THR A 187 -3.18 -18.87 -2.53
N GLY A 188 -1.88 -19.20 -2.45
CA GLY A 188 -1.43 -20.58 -2.54
C GLY A 188 -1.78 -21.25 -3.89
N VAL A 189 -2.19 -20.47 -4.89
CA VAL A 189 -2.41 -20.99 -6.26
C VAL A 189 -1.08 -21.55 -6.75
N ASP A 190 -1.04 -22.83 -6.77
CA ASP A 190 0.14 -23.67 -6.91
C ASP A 190 0.90 -23.31 -8.19
N ARG A 191 2.19 -23.02 -8.05
CA ARG A 191 3.14 -22.91 -9.18
C ARG A 191 3.26 -24.23 -9.99
N ALA A 192 2.61 -25.30 -9.55
CA ALA A 192 2.64 -26.62 -10.15
C ALA A 192 1.69 -26.80 -11.35
N ARG A 193 1.01 -25.75 -11.82
CA ARG A 193 0.08 -25.83 -12.97
C ARG A 193 0.52 -25.03 -14.20
N TRP A 194 1.79 -24.64 -14.27
CA TRP A 194 2.37 -24.03 -15.49
C TRP A 194 3.50 -24.89 -16.04
#